data_03bb87ed9339465f97dc221e4503188b
#
_entry.id   03bb87ed9339465f97dc221e4503188b
#
_cell.length_a   1.000
_cell.length_b   1.000
_cell.length_c   1.000
_cell.angle_alpha   90.00
_cell.angle_beta   90.00
_cell.angle_gamma   90.00
#
_symmetry.space_group_name_H-M   'P 1'
#
loop_
_entity.id
_entity.type
_entity.pdbx_description
1 polymer ?
#
loop_
_entity_poly.entity_id
_entity_poly.type
_entity_poly.pdbx_seq_one_letter_code
_entity_poly.pdbx_strand_id
1 'polypeptide(L)'
;LANDEGLIQDFNDDVDIHTKTAAEAFKIPMVEVTKAQRRVAKVINFGILYGMSTKGLSEAADMRFYEAKNFIENYFELRKKIKEYLDGLLVQAREQGYVETLFGRRRPTPDVLSSNFVVRTAAERAAQNMPIQGTEADLMKRAMIQVSRELDKRVPGAKMVVQVHDSVIVECDEDQAEEVSRVLKEQMEGVAPEIGVKLKVDVSVGKDWGEL
;
A
#
# COMPACT_ATOMS: atom_id res chain seq x y z
N LEU A 1 -6.66 -7.54 -1.60
CA LEU A 1 -6.21 -8.33 -2.74
C LEU A 1 -5.97 -9.81 -2.34
N ALA A 2 -5.21 -10.06 -1.29
CA ALA A 2 -4.92 -11.43 -0.81
C ALA A 2 -6.06 -12.11 -0.04
N ASN A 3 -7.13 -11.41 0.27
CA ASN A 3 -8.25 -11.88 1.09
C ASN A 3 -7.82 -12.51 2.44
N ASP A 4 -6.83 -11.90 3.09
CA ASP A 4 -6.41 -12.24 4.44
C ASP A 4 -7.39 -11.62 5.45
N GLU A 5 -8.36 -12.40 5.91
CA GLU A 5 -9.43 -11.95 6.79
C GLU A 5 -8.90 -11.35 8.10
N GLY A 6 -7.85 -11.95 8.67
CA GLY A 6 -7.23 -11.44 9.89
C GLY A 6 -6.61 -10.06 9.69
N LEU A 7 -5.92 -9.85 8.57
CA LEU A 7 -5.32 -8.56 8.25
C LEU A 7 -6.39 -7.51 7.90
N ILE A 8 -7.44 -7.89 7.17
CA ILE A 8 -8.58 -7.01 6.88
C ILE A 8 -9.24 -6.55 8.19
N GLN A 9 -9.47 -7.47 9.13
CA GLN A 9 -10.04 -7.13 10.43
C GLN A 9 -9.13 -6.18 11.21
N ASP A 10 -7.82 -6.46 11.24
CA ASP A 10 -6.84 -5.60 11.91
C ASP A 10 -6.87 -4.15 11.39
N PHE A 11 -6.95 -3.98 10.06
CA PHE A 11 -7.08 -2.65 9.45
C PHE A 11 -8.40 -1.98 9.81
N ASN A 12 -9.51 -2.71 9.83
CA ASN A 12 -10.83 -2.17 10.15
C ASN A 12 -10.97 -1.80 11.64
N ASP A 13 -10.23 -2.51 12.52
CA ASP A 13 -10.17 -2.25 13.96
C ASP A 13 -9.07 -1.24 14.35
N ASP A 14 -8.43 -0.62 13.38
CA ASP A 14 -7.35 0.37 13.59
C ASP A 14 -6.14 -0.17 14.36
N VAL A 15 -5.85 -1.46 14.25
CA VAL A 15 -4.68 -2.08 14.87
C VAL A 15 -3.39 -1.58 14.20
N ASP A 16 -2.40 -1.22 14.98
CA ASP A 16 -1.07 -0.90 14.45
C ASP A 16 -0.39 -2.17 13.89
N ILE A 17 -0.54 -2.38 12.59
CA ILE A 17 -0.05 -3.56 11.87
C ILE A 17 1.46 -3.75 12.04
N HIS A 18 2.22 -2.65 12.12
CA HIS A 18 3.67 -2.76 12.30
C HIS A 18 4.03 -3.26 13.71
N THR A 19 3.33 -2.76 14.72
CA THR A 19 3.49 -3.26 16.09
C THR A 19 3.04 -4.71 16.21
N LYS A 20 1.91 -5.08 15.60
CA LYS A 20 1.42 -6.46 15.59
C LYS A 20 2.41 -7.40 14.90
N THR A 21 2.90 -7.04 13.72
CA THR A 21 3.91 -7.83 13.01
C THR A 21 5.19 -7.99 13.83
N ALA A 22 5.63 -6.94 14.52
CA ALA A 22 6.79 -7.04 15.43
C ALA A 22 6.51 -8.01 16.57
N ALA A 23 5.37 -7.89 17.25
CA ALA A 23 4.97 -8.77 18.35
C ALA A 23 4.96 -10.24 17.93
N GLU A 24 4.34 -10.55 16.78
CA GLU A 24 4.26 -11.88 16.22
C GLU A 24 5.65 -12.44 15.85
N ALA A 25 6.48 -11.63 15.21
CA ALA A 25 7.80 -12.06 14.73
C ALA A 25 8.83 -12.22 15.84
N PHE A 26 8.83 -11.33 16.82
CA PHE A 26 9.72 -11.41 17.98
C PHE A 26 9.14 -12.28 19.12
N LYS A 27 7.89 -12.77 18.98
CA LYS A 27 7.15 -13.59 19.97
C LYS A 27 7.06 -12.90 21.32
N ILE A 28 6.71 -11.63 21.33
CA ILE A 28 6.52 -10.78 22.51
C ILE A 28 5.13 -10.14 22.50
N PRO A 29 4.58 -9.74 23.65
CA PRO A 29 3.35 -8.97 23.69
C PRO A 29 3.46 -7.63 22.95
N MET A 30 2.39 -7.16 22.34
CA MET A 30 2.39 -5.87 21.59
C MET A 30 2.84 -4.68 22.45
N VAL A 31 2.52 -4.69 23.74
CA VAL A 31 2.89 -3.64 24.71
C VAL A 31 4.39 -3.58 24.99
N GLU A 32 5.12 -4.64 24.72
CA GLU A 32 6.57 -4.74 24.91
C GLU A 32 7.36 -4.42 23.64
N VAL A 33 6.67 -4.17 22.52
CA VAL A 33 7.33 -3.86 21.24
C VAL A 33 8.02 -2.50 21.32
N THR A 34 9.32 -2.49 21.16
CA THR A 34 10.12 -1.28 21.13
C THR A 34 9.95 -0.53 19.78
N LYS A 35 10.27 0.78 19.78
CA LYS A 35 10.28 1.58 18.56
C LYS A 35 11.22 1.00 17.49
N ALA A 36 12.35 0.41 17.90
CA ALA A 36 13.30 -0.23 16.98
C ALA A 36 12.68 -1.47 16.32
N GLN A 37 12.04 -2.35 17.09
CA GLN A 37 11.37 -3.55 16.57
C GLN A 37 10.19 -3.19 15.65
N ARG A 38 9.39 -2.18 16.01
CA ARG A 38 8.32 -1.66 15.15
C ARG A 38 8.88 -1.12 13.82
N ARG A 39 10.02 -0.41 13.85
CA ARG A 39 10.70 0.07 12.64
C ARG A 39 11.14 -1.08 11.75
N VAL A 40 11.72 -2.13 12.32
CA VAL A 40 12.10 -3.36 11.59
C VAL A 40 10.87 -3.99 10.94
N ALA A 41 9.78 -4.17 11.69
CA ALA A 41 8.53 -4.71 11.15
C ALA A 41 7.93 -3.83 10.03
N LYS A 42 8.06 -2.50 10.13
CA LYS A 42 7.64 -1.58 9.05
C LYS A 42 8.44 -1.84 7.77
N VAL A 43 9.77 -1.94 7.88
CA VAL A 43 10.66 -2.26 6.73
C VAL A 43 10.27 -3.60 6.11
N ILE A 44 9.92 -4.59 6.92
CA ILE A 44 9.53 -5.92 6.46
C ILE A 44 8.16 -5.91 5.78
N ASN A 45 7.16 -5.31 6.40
CA ASN A 45 5.82 -5.24 5.83
C ASN A 45 5.83 -4.60 4.42
N PHE A 46 6.61 -3.53 4.24
CA PHE A 46 6.79 -2.93 2.93
C PHE A 46 7.73 -3.77 2.05
N GLY A 47 8.85 -4.19 2.59
CA GLY A 47 9.88 -4.89 1.82
C GLY A 47 9.41 -6.21 1.21
N ILE A 48 8.64 -7.00 1.96
CA ILE A 48 8.08 -8.27 1.46
C ILE A 48 7.13 -8.02 0.29
N LEU A 49 6.25 -7.03 0.41
CA LEU A 49 5.33 -6.66 -0.67
C LEU A 49 6.07 -6.21 -1.93
N TYR A 50 7.27 -5.62 -1.77
CA TYR A 50 8.11 -5.18 -2.88
C TYR A 50 9.17 -6.22 -3.30
N GLY A 51 9.02 -7.48 -2.87
CA GLY A 51 9.92 -8.58 -3.24
C GLY A 51 11.35 -8.42 -2.69
N MET A 52 11.50 -7.84 -1.51
CA MET A 52 12.78 -7.69 -0.84
C MET A 52 13.41 -9.06 -0.57
N SER A 53 14.68 -9.22 -0.95
CA SER A 53 15.42 -10.44 -0.67
C SER A 53 15.85 -10.50 0.80
N THR A 54 16.22 -11.71 1.27
CA THR A 54 16.81 -11.89 2.61
C THR A 54 18.03 -10.99 2.85
N LYS A 55 18.86 -10.81 1.83
CA LYS A 55 20.01 -9.90 1.91
C LYS A 55 19.56 -8.44 2.06
N GLY A 56 18.59 -8.01 1.24
CA GLY A 56 18.04 -6.66 1.34
C GLY A 56 17.42 -6.36 2.70
N LEU A 57 16.71 -7.34 3.29
CA LEU A 57 16.18 -7.21 4.65
C LEU A 57 17.30 -7.15 5.70
N SER A 58 18.30 -8.02 5.60
CA SER A 58 19.46 -8.02 6.50
C SER A 58 20.16 -6.65 6.55
N GLU A 59 20.35 -6.03 5.38
CA GLU A 59 20.97 -4.69 5.25
C GLU A 59 20.03 -3.57 5.75
N ALA A 60 18.74 -3.60 5.37
CA ALA A 60 17.79 -2.55 5.70
C ALA A 60 17.37 -2.52 7.19
N ALA A 61 17.39 -3.67 7.85
CA ALA A 61 16.99 -3.82 9.25
C ALA A 61 18.20 -3.98 10.20
N ASP A 62 19.44 -3.90 9.68
CA ASP A 62 20.70 -4.10 10.44
C ASP A 62 20.68 -5.38 11.28
N MET A 63 20.33 -6.50 10.65
CA MET A 63 20.24 -7.81 11.27
C MET A 63 21.07 -8.84 10.51
N ARG A 64 21.42 -9.95 11.18
CA ARG A 64 22.19 -11.01 10.54
C ARG A 64 21.34 -11.71 9.46
N PHE A 65 22.01 -12.20 8.43
CA PHE A 65 21.33 -12.84 7.29
C PHE A 65 20.38 -13.99 7.71
N TYR A 66 20.79 -14.83 8.66
CA TYR A 66 19.96 -15.93 9.12
C TYR A 66 18.72 -15.44 9.91
N GLU A 67 18.84 -14.33 10.64
CA GLU A 67 17.71 -13.71 11.36
C GLU A 67 16.71 -13.15 10.36
N ALA A 68 17.19 -12.46 9.32
CA ALA A 68 16.34 -11.98 8.22
C ALA A 68 15.64 -13.12 7.49
N LYS A 69 16.34 -14.24 7.25
CA LYS A 69 15.76 -15.43 6.65
C LYS A 69 14.64 -16.01 7.50
N ASN A 70 14.91 -16.27 8.76
CA ASN A 70 13.92 -16.83 9.71
C ASN A 70 12.72 -15.87 9.85
N PHE A 71 12.96 -14.57 9.82
CA PHE A 71 11.89 -13.59 9.90
C PHE A 71 10.95 -13.65 8.69
N ILE A 72 11.49 -13.71 7.47
CA ILE A 72 10.68 -13.84 6.24
C ILE A 72 9.89 -15.14 6.25
N GLU A 73 10.51 -16.25 6.66
CA GLU A 73 9.83 -17.55 6.76
C GLU A 73 8.68 -17.49 7.76
N ASN A 74 8.91 -17.01 8.98
CA ASN A 74 7.87 -16.83 10.00
C ASN A 74 6.74 -15.89 9.53
N TYR A 75 7.10 -14.78 8.86
CA TYR A 75 6.11 -13.86 8.31
C TYR A 75 5.14 -14.56 7.35
N PHE A 76 5.67 -15.34 6.41
CA PHE A 76 4.83 -16.07 5.45
C PHE A 76 4.10 -17.27 6.06
N GLU A 77 4.62 -17.89 7.12
CA GLU A 77 3.88 -18.88 7.88
C GLU A 77 2.64 -18.29 8.55
N LEU A 78 2.76 -17.09 9.09
CA LEU A 78 1.63 -16.35 9.70
C LEU A 78 0.68 -15.77 8.64
N ARG A 79 1.20 -15.36 7.48
CA ARG A 79 0.47 -14.68 6.40
C ARG A 79 0.40 -15.53 5.13
N LYS A 80 -0.12 -16.74 5.25
CA LYS A 80 -0.19 -17.72 4.12
C LYS A 80 -0.95 -17.16 2.91
N LYS A 81 -2.04 -16.43 3.15
CA LYS A 81 -2.84 -15.81 2.09
C LYS A 81 -2.06 -14.78 1.28
N ILE A 82 -1.18 -14.02 1.93
CA ILE A 82 -0.30 -13.08 1.23
C ILE A 82 0.70 -13.83 0.35
N LYS A 83 1.30 -14.91 0.87
CA LYS A 83 2.21 -15.74 0.10
C LYS A 83 1.53 -16.38 -1.11
N GLU A 84 0.38 -17.01 -0.91
CA GLU A 84 -0.43 -17.61 -1.97
C GLU A 84 -0.78 -16.59 -3.07
N TYR A 85 -1.15 -15.37 -2.68
CA TYR A 85 -1.45 -14.30 -3.61
C TYR A 85 -0.21 -13.88 -4.43
N LEU A 86 0.93 -13.63 -3.76
CA LEU A 86 2.17 -13.24 -4.45
C LEU A 86 2.70 -14.33 -5.38
N ASP A 87 2.62 -15.59 -4.97
CA ASP A 87 3.00 -16.75 -5.80
C ASP A 87 2.04 -16.88 -7.00
N GLY A 88 0.74 -16.69 -6.78
CA GLY A 88 -0.29 -16.70 -7.82
C GLY A 88 -0.08 -15.63 -8.89
N LEU A 89 0.39 -14.43 -8.51
CA LEU A 89 0.75 -13.37 -9.47
C LEU A 89 1.89 -13.80 -10.40
N LEU A 90 2.87 -14.54 -9.90
CA LEU A 90 3.96 -15.06 -10.74
C LEU A 90 3.49 -16.15 -11.71
N VAL A 91 2.56 -16.99 -11.28
CA VAL A 91 1.91 -17.97 -12.15
C VAL A 91 1.14 -17.25 -13.26
N GLN A 92 0.29 -16.28 -12.88
CA GLN A 92 -0.47 -15.47 -13.84
C GLN A 92 0.45 -14.75 -14.84
N ALA A 93 1.52 -14.10 -14.35
CA ALA A 93 2.48 -13.40 -15.19
C ALA A 93 3.14 -14.31 -16.24
N ARG A 94 3.46 -15.57 -15.86
CA ARG A 94 4.10 -16.54 -16.76
C ARG A 94 3.13 -17.19 -17.74
N GLU A 95 1.91 -17.52 -17.30
CA GLU A 95 0.94 -18.24 -18.11
C GLU A 95 0.12 -17.31 -19.01
N GLN A 96 -0.28 -16.14 -18.49
CA GLN A 96 -1.13 -15.20 -19.20
C GLN A 96 -0.34 -14.07 -19.88
N GLY A 97 0.93 -13.87 -19.51
CA GLY A 97 1.79 -12.82 -20.05
C GLY A 97 1.49 -11.41 -19.49
N TYR A 98 0.64 -11.29 -18.49
CA TYR A 98 0.33 -10.03 -17.81
C TYR A 98 -0.10 -10.23 -16.35
N VAL A 99 -0.06 -9.17 -15.58
CA VAL A 99 -0.75 -9.04 -14.29
C VAL A 99 -1.71 -7.85 -14.34
N GLU A 100 -2.71 -7.81 -13.42
CA GLU A 100 -3.72 -6.78 -13.44
C GLU A 100 -4.04 -6.23 -12.04
N THR A 101 -4.53 -4.98 -12.02
CA THR A 101 -5.04 -4.35 -10.79
C THR A 101 -6.40 -4.93 -10.40
N LEU A 102 -6.88 -4.61 -9.20
CA LEU A 102 -8.24 -4.94 -8.76
C LEU A 102 -9.32 -4.46 -9.76
N PHE A 103 -9.04 -3.38 -10.49
CA PHE A 103 -9.96 -2.77 -11.45
C PHE A 103 -9.70 -3.18 -12.92
N GLY A 104 -8.89 -4.23 -13.13
CA GLY A 104 -8.66 -4.81 -14.45
C GLY A 104 -7.65 -4.09 -15.35
N ARG A 105 -6.86 -3.13 -14.81
CA ARG A 105 -5.77 -2.51 -15.57
C ARG A 105 -4.62 -3.51 -15.70
N ARG A 106 -4.23 -3.83 -16.93
CA ARG A 106 -3.23 -4.84 -17.24
C ARG A 106 -1.85 -4.24 -17.50
N ARG A 107 -0.83 -4.97 -17.06
CA ARG A 107 0.57 -4.72 -17.39
C ARG A 107 1.17 -5.99 -17.99
N PRO A 108 1.64 -5.95 -19.26
CA PRO A 108 2.38 -7.06 -19.86
C PRO A 108 3.68 -7.37 -19.09
N THR A 109 4.02 -8.64 -19.00
CA THR A 109 5.18 -9.15 -18.24
C THR A 109 6.07 -10.06 -19.07
N PRO A 110 6.56 -9.66 -20.26
CA PRO A 110 7.32 -10.55 -21.14
C PRO A 110 8.62 -11.05 -20.52
N ASP A 111 9.27 -10.22 -19.71
CA ASP A 111 10.59 -10.50 -19.14
C ASP A 111 10.59 -11.51 -17.98
N VAL A 112 9.41 -11.93 -17.49
CA VAL A 112 9.31 -13.01 -16.47
C VAL A 112 9.74 -14.37 -17.01
N LEU A 113 9.83 -14.52 -18.35
CA LEU A 113 10.31 -15.71 -19.04
C LEU A 113 11.78 -15.58 -19.51
N SER A 114 12.47 -14.49 -19.17
CA SER A 114 13.85 -14.26 -19.58
C SER A 114 14.79 -15.34 -19.05
N SER A 115 15.70 -15.83 -19.91
CA SER A 115 16.79 -16.72 -19.50
C SER A 115 17.83 -16.02 -18.63
N ASN A 116 17.92 -14.69 -18.70
CA ASN A 116 18.79 -13.90 -17.85
C ASN A 116 18.18 -13.78 -16.46
N PHE A 117 18.89 -14.31 -15.46
CA PHE A 117 18.44 -14.34 -14.06
C PHE A 117 18.13 -12.94 -13.51
N VAL A 118 18.97 -11.94 -13.79
CA VAL A 118 18.80 -10.57 -13.28
C VAL A 118 17.56 -9.93 -13.86
N VAL A 119 17.36 -10.04 -15.18
CA VAL A 119 16.18 -9.51 -15.87
C VAL A 119 14.92 -10.20 -15.36
N ARG A 120 14.92 -11.53 -15.31
CA ARG A 120 13.77 -12.30 -14.81
C ARG A 120 13.39 -11.93 -13.38
N THR A 121 14.35 -11.88 -12.46
CA THR A 121 14.07 -11.56 -11.06
C THR A 121 13.54 -10.12 -10.88
N ALA A 122 14.03 -9.17 -11.68
CA ALA A 122 13.50 -7.81 -11.68
C ALA A 122 12.05 -7.78 -12.21
N ALA A 123 11.75 -8.51 -13.27
CA ALA A 123 10.42 -8.62 -13.86
C ALA A 123 9.43 -9.32 -12.90
N GLU A 124 9.85 -10.37 -12.21
CA GLU A 124 9.04 -11.06 -11.20
C GLU A 124 8.65 -10.11 -10.06
N ARG A 125 9.59 -9.32 -9.53
CA ARG A 125 9.28 -8.29 -8.53
C ARG A 125 8.32 -7.24 -9.06
N ALA A 126 8.52 -6.77 -10.28
CA ALA A 126 7.62 -5.82 -10.92
C ALA A 126 6.20 -6.39 -11.14
N ALA A 127 6.09 -7.68 -11.44
CA ALA A 127 4.80 -8.37 -11.58
C ALA A 127 4.07 -8.51 -10.24
N GLN A 128 4.77 -8.77 -9.15
CA GLN A 128 4.16 -8.84 -7.81
C GLN A 128 3.73 -7.47 -7.28
N ASN A 129 4.50 -6.42 -7.59
CA ASN A 129 4.22 -5.06 -7.12
C ASN A 129 3.08 -4.37 -7.87
N MET A 130 2.98 -4.62 -9.18
CA MET A 130 2.08 -3.87 -10.05
C MET A 130 0.60 -3.95 -9.61
N PRO A 131 0.03 -5.10 -9.26
CA PRO A 131 -1.36 -5.17 -8.84
C PRO A 131 -1.65 -4.32 -7.59
N ILE A 132 -0.68 -4.19 -6.68
CA ILE A 132 -0.81 -3.42 -5.45
C ILE A 132 -0.71 -1.93 -5.76
N GLN A 133 0.42 -1.48 -6.32
CA GLN A 133 0.65 -0.07 -6.65
C GLN A 133 -0.30 0.44 -7.74
N GLY A 134 -0.61 -0.41 -8.72
CA GLY A 134 -1.56 -0.05 -9.77
C GLY A 134 -2.99 0.09 -9.24
N THR A 135 -3.40 -0.73 -8.25
CA THR A 135 -4.71 -0.59 -7.60
C THR A 135 -4.77 0.72 -6.80
N GLU A 136 -3.70 1.08 -6.06
CA GLU A 136 -3.58 2.37 -5.39
C GLU A 136 -3.74 3.52 -6.39
N ALA A 137 -3.01 3.49 -7.51
CA ALA A 137 -3.11 4.52 -8.55
C ALA A 137 -4.51 4.59 -9.20
N ASP A 138 -5.21 3.47 -9.31
CA ASP A 138 -6.61 3.44 -9.79
C ASP A 138 -7.56 4.03 -8.74
N LEU A 139 -7.36 3.75 -7.44
CA LEU A 139 -8.10 4.37 -6.34
C LEU A 139 -7.93 5.88 -6.35
N MET A 140 -6.69 6.38 -6.48
CA MET A 140 -6.42 7.82 -6.56
C MET A 140 -7.12 8.49 -7.73
N LYS A 141 -7.11 7.90 -8.92
CA LYS A 141 -7.82 8.44 -10.09
C LYS A 141 -9.33 8.48 -9.87
N ARG A 142 -9.90 7.43 -9.28
CA ARG A 142 -11.33 7.39 -8.92
C ARG A 142 -11.66 8.46 -7.90
N ALA A 143 -10.84 8.60 -6.86
CA ALA A 143 -11.00 9.62 -5.82
C ALA A 143 -10.94 11.03 -6.41
N MET A 144 -9.94 11.34 -7.24
CA MET A 144 -9.83 12.64 -7.89
C MET A 144 -11.06 12.99 -8.73
N ILE A 145 -11.63 12.03 -9.45
CA ILE A 145 -12.84 12.25 -10.24
C ILE A 145 -14.05 12.55 -9.33
N GLN A 146 -14.19 11.82 -8.21
CA GLN A 146 -15.27 12.05 -7.26
C GLN A 146 -15.09 13.38 -6.53
N VAL A 147 -13.90 13.68 -6.05
CA VAL A 147 -13.54 14.97 -5.41
C VAL A 147 -13.84 16.14 -6.35
N SER A 148 -13.37 16.09 -7.60
CA SER A 148 -13.62 17.17 -8.57
C SER A 148 -15.11 17.43 -8.76
N ARG A 149 -15.90 16.36 -8.93
CA ARG A 149 -17.38 16.47 -9.13
C ARG A 149 -18.09 17.05 -7.91
N GLU A 150 -17.65 16.68 -6.71
CA GLU A 150 -18.28 17.19 -5.48
C GLU A 150 -17.82 18.61 -5.13
N LEU A 151 -16.57 18.98 -5.43
CA LEU A 151 -16.10 20.36 -5.30
C LEU A 151 -16.89 21.30 -6.21
N ASP A 152 -17.09 20.94 -7.48
CA ASP A 152 -17.88 21.74 -8.44
C ASP A 152 -19.30 22.03 -7.94
N LYS A 153 -19.91 21.12 -7.17
CA LYS A 153 -21.27 21.27 -6.65
C LYS A 153 -21.32 22.02 -5.31
N ARG A 154 -20.40 21.69 -4.39
CA ARG A 154 -20.46 22.13 -2.99
C ARG A 154 -19.63 23.35 -2.72
N VAL A 155 -18.52 23.51 -3.46
CA VAL A 155 -17.52 24.59 -3.26
C VAL A 155 -17.08 25.15 -4.62
N PRO A 156 -17.98 25.82 -5.35
CA PRO A 156 -17.65 26.41 -6.65
C PRO A 156 -16.48 27.40 -6.51
N GLY A 157 -15.40 27.15 -7.25
CA GLY A 157 -14.18 27.94 -7.17
C GLY A 157 -12.99 27.21 -6.56
N ALA A 158 -13.21 26.19 -5.72
CA ALA A 158 -12.13 25.32 -5.26
C ALA A 158 -11.53 24.53 -6.42
N LYS A 159 -10.20 24.41 -6.44
CA LYS A 159 -9.45 23.79 -7.54
C LYS A 159 -8.48 22.75 -7.02
N MET A 160 -8.57 21.53 -7.55
CA MET A 160 -7.52 20.53 -7.38
C MET A 160 -6.32 20.94 -8.23
N VAL A 161 -5.22 21.33 -7.60
CA VAL A 161 -4.05 21.93 -8.28
C VAL A 161 -2.88 20.96 -8.40
N VAL A 162 -2.71 20.03 -7.47
CA VAL A 162 -1.58 19.08 -7.47
C VAL A 162 -2.04 17.70 -6.98
N GLN A 163 -1.49 16.66 -7.58
CA GLN A 163 -1.55 15.28 -7.09
C GLN A 163 -0.12 14.74 -7.02
N VAL A 164 0.26 14.20 -5.86
CA VAL A 164 1.57 13.59 -5.63
C VAL A 164 1.37 12.27 -4.91
N HIS A 165 1.69 11.14 -5.58
CA HIS A 165 1.48 9.79 -5.07
C HIS A 165 0.05 9.55 -4.56
N ASP A 166 -0.14 9.48 -3.25
CA ASP A 166 -1.39 9.24 -2.54
C ASP A 166 -2.04 10.50 -1.96
N SER A 167 -1.52 11.67 -2.29
CA SER A 167 -2.02 12.96 -1.81
C SER A 167 -2.56 13.85 -2.93
N VAL A 168 -3.51 14.72 -2.56
CA VAL A 168 -4.12 15.73 -3.43
C VAL A 168 -4.09 17.07 -2.72
N ILE A 169 -3.73 18.13 -3.44
CA ILE A 169 -3.79 19.50 -2.93
C ILE A 169 -4.92 20.25 -3.66
N VAL A 170 -5.78 20.88 -2.85
CA VAL A 170 -6.88 21.71 -3.33
C VAL A 170 -6.68 23.14 -2.84
N GLU A 171 -6.77 24.10 -3.74
CA GLU A 171 -6.78 25.53 -3.45
C GLU A 171 -8.23 26.01 -3.35
N CYS A 172 -8.54 26.80 -2.31
CA CYS A 172 -9.85 27.40 -2.10
C CYS A 172 -9.74 28.69 -1.27
N ASP A 173 -10.83 29.44 -1.19
CA ASP A 173 -10.93 30.57 -0.25
C ASP A 173 -10.90 30.06 1.20
N GLU A 174 -10.33 30.86 2.11
CA GLU A 174 -10.07 30.45 3.51
C GLU A 174 -11.37 30.06 4.26
N ASP A 175 -12.47 30.73 3.99
CA ASP A 175 -13.80 30.44 4.58
C ASP A 175 -14.43 29.14 4.06
N GLN A 176 -13.90 28.57 2.98
CA GLN A 176 -14.35 27.32 2.37
C GLN A 176 -13.50 26.10 2.80
N ALA A 177 -12.38 26.30 3.49
CA ALA A 177 -11.41 25.25 3.80
C ALA A 177 -12.02 24.07 4.59
N GLU A 178 -12.97 24.33 5.49
CA GLU A 178 -13.65 23.28 6.27
C GLU A 178 -14.52 22.39 5.36
N GLU A 179 -15.27 22.98 4.43
CA GLU A 179 -16.12 22.22 3.51
C GLU A 179 -15.28 21.44 2.50
N VAL A 180 -14.18 22.04 1.97
CA VAL A 180 -13.21 21.33 1.12
C VAL A 180 -12.61 20.13 1.85
N SER A 181 -12.21 20.30 3.10
CA SER A 181 -11.67 19.23 3.94
C SER A 181 -12.66 18.08 4.10
N ARG A 182 -13.95 18.41 4.28
CA ARG A 182 -15.02 17.41 4.40
C ARG A 182 -15.22 16.67 3.08
N VAL A 183 -15.25 17.37 1.96
CA VAL A 183 -15.36 16.75 0.63
C VAL A 183 -14.20 15.81 0.36
N LEU A 184 -12.95 16.26 0.60
CA LEU A 184 -11.76 15.42 0.44
C LEU A 184 -11.89 14.13 1.24
N LYS A 185 -12.18 14.24 2.52
CA LYS A 185 -12.29 13.09 3.41
C LYS A 185 -13.39 12.13 2.97
N GLU A 186 -14.62 12.63 2.76
CA GLU A 186 -15.76 11.81 2.35
C GLU A 186 -15.51 11.06 1.04
N GLN A 187 -15.01 11.76 0.01
CA GLN A 187 -14.86 11.17 -1.31
C GLN A 187 -13.67 10.23 -1.42
N MET A 188 -12.56 10.54 -0.74
CA MET A 188 -11.38 9.70 -0.79
C MET A 188 -11.53 8.45 0.10
N GLU A 189 -12.10 8.58 1.31
CA GLU A 189 -12.38 7.42 2.17
C GLU A 189 -13.45 6.50 1.58
N GLY A 190 -14.46 7.08 0.92
CA GLY A 190 -15.57 6.36 0.31
C GLY A 190 -15.33 5.86 -1.12
N VAL A 191 -14.10 5.99 -1.67
CA VAL A 191 -13.84 5.79 -3.11
C VAL A 191 -14.09 4.36 -3.61
N ALA A 192 -13.95 3.36 -2.75
CA ALA A 192 -14.07 1.95 -3.13
C ALA A 192 -14.55 1.08 -1.95
N PRO A 193 -15.84 1.19 -1.56
CA PRO A 193 -16.38 0.39 -0.46
C PRO A 193 -16.28 -1.12 -0.73
N GLU A 194 -16.20 -1.50 -2.00
CA GLU A 194 -16.08 -2.91 -2.44
C GLU A 194 -14.79 -3.60 -2.01
N ILE A 195 -13.75 -2.87 -1.61
CA ILE A 195 -12.48 -3.49 -1.17
C ILE A 195 -12.54 -4.08 0.25
N GLY A 196 -13.58 -3.75 1.02
CA GLY A 196 -13.80 -4.28 2.38
C GLY A 196 -12.79 -3.82 3.44
N VAL A 197 -11.91 -2.88 3.09
CA VAL A 197 -10.92 -2.29 4.00
C VAL A 197 -11.19 -0.79 4.12
N LYS A 198 -11.18 -0.30 5.36
CA LYS A 198 -11.32 1.12 5.67
C LYS A 198 -10.14 1.90 5.10
N LEU A 199 -10.42 2.82 4.20
CA LEU A 199 -9.43 3.81 3.78
C LEU A 199 -9.46 4.99 4.76
N LYS A 200 -8.31 5.51 5.14
CA LYS A 200 -8.17 6.66 6.00
C LYS A 200 -7.49 7.78 5.26
N VAL A 201 -8.01 9.00 5.45
CA VAL A 201 -7.48 10.22 4.86
C VAL A 201 -7.21 11.23 5.95
N ASP A 202 -5.96 11.64 6.06
CA ASP A 202 -5.56 12.77 6.88
C ASP A 202 -5.64 14.05 6.04
N VAL A 203 -6.27 15.08 6.58
CA VAL A 203 -6.42 16.37 5.91
C VAL A 203 -5.72 17.43 6.73
N SER A 204 -4.84 18.19 6.10
CA SER A 204 -4.18 19.36 6.66
C SER A 204 -4.64 20.61 5.92
N VAL A 205 -4.66 21.75 6.62
CA VAL A 205 -5.00 23.07 6.05
C VAL A 205 -3.85 24.02 6.36
N GLY A 206 -3.37 24.74 5.36
CA GLY A 206 -2.29 25.69 5.46
C GLY A 206 -2.44 26.79 4.41
N LYS A 207 -1.71 27.90 4.56
CA LYS A 207 -1.71 29.02 3.61
C LYS A 207 -0.88 28.74 2.36
N ASP A 208 0.07 27.85 2.49
CA ASP A 208 0.90 27.38 1.39
C ASP A 208 1.32 25.93 1.63
N TRP A 209 1.95 25.29 0.64
CA TRP A 209 2.39 23.89 0.70
C TRP A 209 3.43 23.61 1.81
N GLY A 210 4.15 24.62 2.25
CA GLY A 210 5.15 24.48 3.32
C GLY A 210 4.53 24.30 4.72
N GLU A 211 3.25 24.63 4.87
CA GLU A 211 2.48 24.51 6.11
C GLU A 211 1.65 23.20 6.18
N LEU A 212 1.58 22.40 5.10
CA LEU A 212 0.77 21.17 5.00
C LEU A 212 1.42 19.94 5.61
#